data_575c016e730021e8be1c716fb206c626
#
_entry.id   575c016e730021e8be1c716fb206c626
#
_cell.length_a   1.000
_cell.length_b   1.000
_cell.length_c   1.000
_cell.angle_alpha   90.00
_cell.angle_beta   90.00
_cell.angle_gamma   90.00
#
_symmetry.space_group_name_H-M   'P 1'
#
loop_
_entity.id
_entity.type
_entity.pdbx_description
1 polymer ?
#
loop_
_entity_poly.entity_id
_entity_poly.type
_entity_poly.pdbx_seq_one_letter_code
_entity_poly.pdbx_strand_id
1 'polypeptide(L)'
;MRALQGHWQLILLTGVIFVLWQTPVILPLKILIVFLHEISHALAAWVTGGTVLSISLSPQQGGLAITRGGNLFMILSAGYVGSLLIGVALFLIALRSQADRVVMAVLAAVVLLIAGFFIREWFAFGFSVGLGVLMLASARYLPHSLNDLGLRVIGLTSMVYVPFDIFDDTIARSHERSDAYMLAETFGGATMLWGGIWLLISLLVIGICFRYGLGARSNIAFSAPPNP
;
A
#
# COMPACT_ATOMS: atom_id res chain seq x y z
N MET A 1 -18.14 -24.83 -5.89
CA MET A 1 -19.14 -23.77 -6.13
C MET A 1 -19.41 -22.90 -4.90
N ARG A 2 -19.67 -23.44 -3.68
CA ARG A 2 -19.95 -22.63 -2.47
C ARG A 2 -18.83 -21.67 -2.05
N ALA A 3 -17.55 -22.03 -2.23
CA ALA A 3 -16.42 -21.15 -1.91
C ALA A 3 -16.38 -19.92 -2.83
N LEU A 4 -16.55 -20.08 -4.14
CA LEU A 4 -16.58 -18.97 -5.09
C LEU A 4 -17.73 -17.98 -4.80
N GLN A 5 -18.90 -18.48 -4.42
CA GLN A 5 -20.04 -17.64 -4.05
C GLN A 5 -19.79 -16.80 -2.79
N GLY A 6 -18.93 -17.29 -1.88
CA GLY A 6 -18.57 -16.55 -0.66
C GLY A 6 -17.56 -15.41 -0.87
N HIS A 7 -16.87 -15.38 -2.02
CA HIS A 7 -15.76 -14.46 -2.30
C HIS A 7 -15.85 -13.77 -3.66
N TRP A 8 -17.01 -13.85 -4.34
CA TRP A 8 -17.15 -13.36 -5.72
C TRP A 8 -16.82 -11.86 -5.87
N GLN A 9 -17.14 -11.05 -4.85
CA GLN A 9 -16.82 -9.61 -4.89
C GLN A 9 -15.31 -9.37 -4.88
N LEU A 10 -14.54 -10.11 -4.08
CA LEU A 10 -13.07 -10.00 -4.08
C LEU A 10 -12.48 -10.46 -5.40
N ILE A 11 -13.01 -11.54 -5.98
CA ILE A 11 -12.58 -12.02 -7.29
C ILE A 11 -12.85 -10.96 -8.36
N LEU A 12 -14.05 -10.36 -8.33
CA LEU A 12 -14.42 -9.27 -9.23
C LEU A 12 -13.51 -8.05 -9.04
N LEU A 13 -13.29 -7.61 -7.79
CA LEU A 13 -12.42 -6.47 -7.49
C LEU A 13 -11.00 -6.70 -7.98
N THR A 14 -10.44 -7.88 -7.71
CA THR A 14 -9.10 -8.24 -8.20
C THR A 14 -9.07 -8.23 -9.72
N GLY A 15 -10.08 -8.81 -10.39
CA GLY A 15 -10.21 -8.76 -11.85
C GLY A 15 -10.28 -7.34 -12.40
N VAL A 16 -11.07 -6.47 -11.77
CA VAL A 16 -11.17 -5.04 -12.15
C VAL A 16 -9.82 -4.32 -11.99
N ILE A 17 -9.10 -4.56 -10.87
CA ILE A 17 -7.77 -3.98 -10.67
C ILE A 17 -6.83 -4.41 -11.80
N PHE A 18 -6.79 -5.68 -12.19
CA PHE A 18 -5.96 -6.17 -13.28
C PHE A 18 -6.37 -5.58 -14.65
N VAL A 19 -7.66 -5.53 -14.95
CA VAL A 19 -8.16 -4.94 -16.22
C VAL A 19 -7.78 -3.46 -16.32
N LEU A 20 -7.88 -2.72 -15.20
CA LEU A 20 -7.55 -1.29 -15.16
C LEU A 20 -6.05 -1.02 -15.00
N TRP A 21 -5.21 -2.04 -14.80
CA TRP A 21 -3.80 -1.90 -14.39
C TRP A 21 -2.96 -0.97 -15.26
N GLN A 22 -3.20 -0.97 -16.58
CA GLN A 22 -2.48 -0.13 -17.54
C GLN A 22 -3.26 1.14 -17.92
N THR A 23 -4.34 1.44 -17.22
CA THR A 23 -5.16 2.63 -17.51
C THR A 23 -4.85 3.75 -16.52
N PRO A 24 -5.13 5.03 -16.87
CA PRO A 24 -4.96 6.15 -15.94
C PRO A 24 -5.93 6.10 -14.75
N VAL A 25 -6.98 5.27 -14.81
CA VAL A 25 -7.99 5.15 -13.75
C VAL A 25 -7.39 4.59 -12.45
N ILE A 26 -6.48 3.62 -12.54
CA ILE A 26 -5.83 3.01 -11.37
C ILE A 26 -4.65 3.85 -10.84
N LEU A 27 -4.18 4.85 -11.60
CA LEU A 27 -3.00 5.63 -11.27
C LEU A 27 -3.03 6.27 -9.87
N PRO A 28 -4.14 6.88 -9.40
CA PRO A 28 -4.20 7.43 -8.05
C PRO A 28 -3.98 6.37 -6.95
N LEU A 29 -4.49 5.15 -7.16
CA LEU A 29 -4.24 4.04 -6.23
C LEU A 29 -2.78 3.60 -6.25
N LYS A 30 -2.16 3.50 -7.43
CA LYS A 30 -0.73 3.18 -7.54
C LYS A 30 0.13 4.22 -6.83
N ILE A 31 -0.13 5.52 -7.03
CA ILE A 31 0.59 6.61 -6.34
C ILE A 31 0.35 6.54 -4.83
N LEU A 32 -0.85 6.15 -4.36
CA LEU A 32 -1.07 5.89 -2.94
C LEU A 32 -0.18 4.74 -2.43
N ILE A 33 -0.02 3.64 -3.17
CA ILE A 33 0.85 2.55 -2.74
C ILE A 33 2.32 2.98 -2.72
N VAL A 34 2.77 3.76 -3.70
CA VAL A 34 4.10 4.41 -3.65
C VAL A 34 4.22 5.29 -2.40
N PHE A 35 3.17 6.05 -2.06
CA PHE A 35 3.20 6.85 -0.84
C PHE A 35 3.33 5.98 0.42
N LEU A 36 2.62 4.85 0.50
CA LEU A 36 2.78 3.89 1.61
C LEU A 36 4.21 3.29 1.64
N HIS A 37 4.84 3.10 0.50
CA HIS A 37 6.24 2.68 0.37
C HIS A 37 7.17 3.74 1.00
N GLU A 38 7.03 5.02 0.65
CA GLU A 38 7.84 6.11 1.21
C GLU A 38 7.60 6.30 2.71
N ILE A 39 6.34 6.16 3.16
CA ILE A 39 5.99 6.16 4.59
C ILE A 39 6.70 5.02 5.32
N SER A 40 6.85 3.88 4.70
CA SER A 40 7.51 2.72 5.30
C SER A 40 9.00 2.97 5.51
N HIS A 41 9.69 3.61 4.56
CA HIS A 41 11.07 4.09 4.74
C HIS A 41 11.18 5.09 5.89
N ALA A 42 10.27 6.07 5.93
CA ALA A 42 10.23 7.08 6.98
C ALA A 42 10.03 6.45 8.36
N LEU A 43 9.11 5.49 8.47
CA LEU A 43 8.85 4.77 9.72
C LEU A 43 10.07 3.94 10.16
N ALA A 44 10.72 3.23 9.23
CA ALA A 44 11.92 2.47 9.54
C ALA A 44 13.07 3.37 9.98
N ALA A 45 13.23 4.55 9.38
CA ALA A 45 14.20 5.54 9.82
C ALA A 45 13.94 5.97 11.27
N TRP A 46 12.71 6.35 11.61
CA TRP A 46 12.35 6.76 12.98
C TRP A 46 12.55 5.66 14.01
N VAL A 47 12.08 4.45 13.73
CA VAL A 47 12.18 3.31 14.66
C VAL A 47 13.65 2.94 14.92
N THR A 48 14.53 3.21 13.95
CA THR A 48 15.98 2.93 14.06
C THR A 48 16.82 4.14 14.49
N GLY A 49 16.17 5.21 14.98
CA GLY A 49 16.86 6.38 15.55
C GLY A 49 17.29 7.44 14.51
N GLY A 50 16.79 7.34 13.29
CA GLY A 50 16.98 8.34 12.25
C GLY A 50 15.91 9.44 12.25
N THR A 51 16.00 10.33 11.26
CA THR A 51 15.05 11.44 11.04
C THR A 51 14.62 11.47 9.59
N VAL A 52 13.39 11.91 9.34
CA VAL A 52 12.85 12.14 7.99
C VAL A 52 13.02 13.61 7.65
N LEU A 53 13.60 13.89 6.50
CA LEU A 53 13.82 15.25 5.99
C LEU A 53 12.71 15.68 5.04
N SER A 54 12.37 14.83 4.07
CA SER A 54 11.30 15.09 3.11
C SER A 54 10.80 13.80 2.48
N ILE A 55 9.56 13.85 1.97
CA ILE A 55 8.97 12.82 1.13
C ILE A 55 8.48 13.51 -0.14
N SER A 56 8.75 12.91 -1.30
CA SER A 56 8.27 13.34 -2.60
C SER A 56 7.55 12.23 -3.35
N LEU A 57 6.65 12.61 -4.25
CA LEU A 57 5.90 11.72 -5.13
C LEU A 57 5.85 12.31 -6.53
N SER A 58 5.85 11.46 -7.55
CA SER A 58 5.70 11.89 -8.93
C SER A 58 4.45 11.32 -9.59
N PRO A 59 3.91 11.99 -10.62
CA PRO A 59 2.81 11.46 -11.43
C PRO A 59 3.16 10.15 -12.16
N GLN A 60 4.45 9.88 -12.36
CA GLN A 60 4.97 8.70 -13.03
C GLN A 60 5.18 7.51 -12.08
N GLN A 61 4.52 7.50 -10.91
CA GLN A 61 4.62 6.46 -9.90
C GLN A 61 6.01 6.34 -9.26
N GLY A 62 6.78 7.43 -9.23
CA GLY A 62 8.03 7.50 -8.47
C GLY A 62 7.79 8.11 -7.08
N GLY A 63 8.60 7.72 -6.12
CA GLY A 63 8.64 8.27 -4.78
C GLY A 63 10.08 8.42 -4.30
N LEU A 64 10.28 9.22 -3.26
CA LEU A 64 11.58 9.35 -2.58
C LEU A 64 11.39 9.84 -1.15
N ALA A 65 11.80 9.04 -0.17
CA ALA A 65 11.93 9.47 1.21
C ALA A 65 13.40 9.80 1.52
N ILE A 66 13.68 11.07 1.81
CA ILE A 66 15.01 11.50 2.24
C ILE A 66 15.09 11.40 3.76
N THR A 67 15.99 10.56 4.23
CA THR A 67 16.19 10.29 5.66
C THR A 67 17.65 10.58 6.06
N ARG A 68 17.89 10.80 7.33
CA ARG A 68 19.24 10.98 7.90
C ARG A 68 19.42 10.08 9.11
N GLY A 69 20.46 9.26 9.11
CA GLY A 69 20.71 8.28 10.18
C GLY A 69 19.73 7.10 10.12
N GLY A 70 19.63 6.36 11.21
CA GLY A 70 18.89 5.12 11.24
C GLY A 70 19.66 3.93 10.65
N ASN A 71 19.03 2.77 10.62
CA ASN A 71 19.62 1.56 10.06
C ASN A 71 19.28 1.45 8.56
N LEU A 72 20.28 1.66 7.69
CA LEU A 72 20.08 1.71 6.25
C LEU A 72 19.49 0.40 5.69
N PHE A 73 19.90 -0.77 6.21
CA PHE A 73 19.35 -2.05 5.79
C PHE A 73 17.85 -2.13 6.06
N MET A 74 17.41 -1.72 7.26
CA MET A 74 15.99 -1.71 7.61
C MET A 74 15.21 -0.68 6.80
N ILE A 75 15.80 0.49 6.57
CA ILE A 75 15.16 1.56 5.78
C ILE A 75 14.91 1.05 4.36
N LEU A 76 15.94 0.57 3.65
CA LEU A 76 15.82 0.09 2.27
C LEU A 76 14.93 -1.16 2.14
N SER A 77 14.89 -2.03 3.17
CA SER A 77 13.99 -3.19 3.17
C SER A 77 12.53 -2.82 3.47
N ALA A 78 12.30 -1.68 4.11
CA ALA A 78 10.97 -1.31 4.58
C ALA A 78 10.03 -0.88 3.46
N GLY A 79 10.50 -0.31 2.37
CA GLY A 79 9.65 0.20 1.30
C GLY A 79 8.67 -0.85 0.78
N TYR A 80 9.19 -1.89 0.15
CA TYR A 80 8.36 -2.98 -0.42
C TYR A 80 7.63 -3.78 0.65
N VAL A 81 8.34 -4.25 1.66
CA VAL A 81 7.75 -5.10 2.70
C VAL A 81 6.75 -4.31 3.54
N GLY A 82 7.05 -3.06 3.89
CA GLY A 82 6.20 -2.23 4.72
C GLY A 82 4.90 -1.84 4.00
N SER A 83 4.97 -1.38 2.75
CA SER A 83 3.75 -1.05 1.97
C SER A 83 2.87 -2.28 1.76
N LEU A 84 3.45 -3.46 1.54
CA LEU A 84 2.72 -4.72 1.49
C LEU A 84 2.02 -5.03 2.83
N LEU A 85 2.75 -4.94 3.94
CA LEU A 85 2.20 -5.24 5.27
C LEU A 85 1.09 -4.26 5.64
N ILE A 86 1.22 -2.97 5.32
CA ILE A 86 0.16 -1.98 5.49
C ILE A 86 -1.06 -2.38 4.65
N GLY A 87 -0.87 -2.72 3.38
CA GLY A 87 -1.95 -3.16 2.49
C GLY A 87 -2.66 -4.40 2.99
N VAL A 88 -1.92 -5.42 3.43
CA VAL A 88 -2.46 -6.64 4.04
C VAL A 88 -3.23 -6.32 5.33
N ALA A 89 -2.69 -5.44 6.18
CA ALA A 89 -3.37 -5.03 7.42
C ALA A 89 -4.70 -4.34 7.12
N LEU A 90 -4.73 -3.37 6.19
CA LEU A 90 -5.95 -2.69 5.74
C LEU A 90 -6.98 -3.68 5.20
N PHE A 91 -6.55 -4.62 4.36
CA PHE A 91 -7.39 -5.66 3.80
C PHE A 91 -7.98 -6.58 4.88
N LEU A 92 -7.15 -7.07 5.82
CA LEU A 92 -7.61 -7.95 6.90
C LEU A 92 -8.53 -7.23 7.89
N ILE A 93 -8.26 -5.96 8.20
CA ILE A 93 -9.14 -5.16 9.03
C ILE A 93 -10.50 -5.01 8.37
N ALA A 94 -10.55 -4.67 7.09
CA ALA A 94 -11.78 -4.57 6.32
C ALA A 94 -12.56 -5.89 6.23
N LEU A 95 -11.86 -7.04 6.23
CA LEU A 95 -12.52 -8.35 6.22
C LEU A 95 -13.09 -8.78 7.58
N ARG A 96 -12.51 -8.33 8.69
CA ARG A 96 -12.71 -8.93 10.02
C ARG A 96 -13.22 -7.98 11.08
N SER A 97 -13.26 -6.67 10.80
CA SER A 97 -13.67 -5.68 11.78
C SER A 97 -14.83 -4.82 11.26
N GLN A 98 -15.42 -4.04 12.15
CA GLN A 98 -16.43 -3.03 11.84
C GLN A 98 -15.82 -1.61 11.96
N ALA A 99 -14.48 -1.52 11.99
CA ALA A 99 -13.77 -0.26 12.26
C ALA A 99 -13.40 0.52 10.98
N ASP A 100 -13.97 0.17 9.80
CA ASP A 100 -13.53 0.70 8.50
C ASP A 100 -13.53 2.22 8.42
N ARG A 101 -14.55 2.88 8.99
CA ARG A 101 -14.58 4.36 9.05
C ARG A 101 -13.43 4.93 9.88
N VAL A 102 -13.13 4.29 11.02
CA VAL A 102 -12.04 4.73 11.91
C VAL A 102 -10.70 4.52 11.21
N VAL A 103 -10.50 3.36 10.60
CA VAL A 103 -9.26 3.02 9.87
C VAL A 103 -9.06 3.95 8.67
N MET A 104 -10.12 4.22 7.90
CA MET A 104 -10.08 5.18 6.80
C MET A 104 -9.73 6.60 7.30
N ALA A 105 -10.31 7.03 8.43
CA ALA A 105 -10.00 8.33 9.02
C ALA A 105 -8.55 8.41 9.56
N VAL A 106 -8.05 7.34 10.17
CA VAL A 106 -6.66 7.25 10.65
C VAL A 106 -5.69 7.30 9.48
N LEU A 107 -5.95 6.54 8.41
CA LEU A 107 -5.12 6.57 7.21
C LEU A 107 -5.13 7.97 6.57
N ALA A 108 -6.30 8.60 6.47
CA ALA A 108 -6.43 9.98 6.00
C ALA A 108 -5.61 10.97 6.85
N ALA A 109 -5.71 10.85 8.18
CA ALA A 109 -4.94 11.69 9.08
C ALA A 109 -3.43 11.51 8.93
N VAL A 110 -2.95 10.27 8.78
CA VAL A 110 -1.53 9.98 8.52
C VAL A 110 -1.07 10.64 7.22
N VAL A 111 -1.85 10.47 6.13
CA VAL A 111 -1.55 11.08 4.82
C VAL A 111 -1.47 12.60 4.93
N LEU A 112 -2.44 13.25 5.60
CA LEU A 112 -2.48 14.70 5.77
C LEU A 112 -1.35 15.24 6.65
N LEU A 113 -1.02 14.54 7.75
CA LEU A 113 0.09 14.90 8.62
C LEU A 113 1.43 14.83 7.87
N ILE A 114 1.66 13.75 7.13
CA ILE A 114 2.88 13.60 6.34
C ILE A 114 2.95 14.66 5.24
N ALA A 115 1.83 14.95 4.57
CA ALA A 115 1.77 16.02 3.58
C ALA A 115 2.17 17.38 4.19
N GLY A 116 1.64 17.73 5.37
CA GLY A 116 1.92 18.99 6.03
C GLY A 116 3.36 19.12 6.54
N PHE A 117 3.95 18.04 7.05
CA PHE A 117 5.28 18.11 7.68
C PHE A 117 6.44 17.81 6.74
N PHE A 118 6.26 16.91 5.74
CA PHE A 118 7.39 16.33 4.98
C PHE A 118 7.30 16.55 3.47
N ILE A 119 6.16 16.95 2.91
CA ILE A 119 6.02 17.17 1.46
C ILE A 119 6.16 18.67 1.15
N ARG A 120 6.99 18.99 0.13
CA ARG A 120 7.25 20.38 -0.30
C ARG A 120 6.97 20.61 -1.78
N GLU A 121 6.81 19.55 -2.57
CA GLU A 121 6.55 19.62 -4.00
C GLU A 121 5.06 19.78 -4.28
N TRP A 122 4.71 20.63 -5.23
CA TRP A 122 3.31 20.99 -5.52
C TRP A 122 2.43 19.79 -5.89
N PHE A 123 2.94 18.88 -6.76
CA PHE A 123 2.16 17.72 -7.14
C PHE A 123 1.94 16.78 -5.95
N ALA A 124 3.01 16.39 -5.27
CA ALA A 124 2.95 15.49 -4.14
C ALA A 124 2.05 16.06 -3.02
N PHE A 125 2.18 17.36 -2.73
CA PHE A 125 1.35 18.05 -1.74
C PHE A 125 -0.13 18.05 -2.15
N GLY A 126 -0.43 18.53 -3.36
CA GLY A 126 -1.80 18.60 -3.86
C GLY A 126 -2.48 17.24 -3.93
N PHE A 127 -1.75 16.22 -4.43
CA PHE A 127 -2.23 14.84 -4.48
C PHE A 127 -2.53 14.31 -3.06
N SER A 128 -1.58 14.43 -2.13
CA SER A 128 -1.70 13.90 -0.78
C SER A 128 -2.80 14.59 0.02
N VAL A 129 -2.91 15.92 -0.09
CA VAL A 129 -3.98 16.67 0.57
C VAL A 129 -5.33 16.32 -0.04
N GLY A 130 -5.45 16.31 -1.36
CA GLY A 130 -6.69 15.94 -2.06
C GLY A 130 -7.16 14.53 -1.69
N LEU A 131 -6.23 13.57 -1.70
CA LEU A 131 -6.51 12.18 -1.32
C LEU A 131 -6.91 12.07 0.16
N GLY A 132 -6.16 12.69 1.07
CA GLY A 132 -6.43 12.66 2.49
C GLY A 132 -7.79 13.29 2.84
N VAL A 133 -8.13 14.43 2.21
CA VAL A 133 -9.46 15.05 2.36
C VAL A 133 -10.57 14.14 1.83
N LEU A 134 -10.38 13.51 0.67
CA LEU A 134 -11.34 12.56 0.09
C LEU A 134 -11.57 11.36 1.01
N MET A 135 -10.50 10.78 1.57
CA MET A 135 -10.57 9.67 2.51
C MET A 135 -11.25 10.08 3.83
N LEU A 136 -10.97 11.27 4.35
CA LEU A 136 -11.61 11.81 5.55
C LEU A 136 -13.11 12.06 5.30
N ALA A 137 -13.46 12.62 4.14
CA ALA A 137 -14.84 12.79 3.72
C ALA A 137 -15.57 11.44 3.59
N SER A 138 -14.91 10.44 3.00
CA SER A 138 -15.42 9.06 2.94
C SER A 138 -15.72 8.51 4.33
N ALA A 139 -14.77 8.61 5.24
CA ALA A 139 -14.94 8.16 6.62
C ALA A 139 -16.10 8.85 7.35
N ARG A 140 -16.31 10.15 7.07
CA ARG A 140 -17.33 10.96 7.74
C ARG A 140 -18.72 10.81 7.16
N TYR A 141 -18.85 10.76 5.84
CA TYR A 141 -20.12 10.90 5.14
C TYR A 141 -20.62 9.62 4.46
N LEU A 142 -19.72 8.69 4.09
CA LEU A 142 -20.13 7.47 3.40
C LEU A 142 -20.50 6.36 4.38
N PRO A 143 -21.37 5.41 3.97
CA PRO A 143 -21.73 4.26 4.78
C PRO A 143 -20.51 3.36 5.02
N HIS A 144 -20.60 2.53 6.06
CA HIS A 144 -19.58 1.56 6.45
C HIS A 144 -19.12 0.69 5.27
N SER A 145 -20.08 0.17 4.49
CA SER A 145 -19.80 -0.71 3.34
C SER A 145 -18.95 -0.09 2.24
N LEU A 146 -19.03 1.24 2.04
CA LEU A 146 -18.17 1.93 1.07
C LEU A 146 -16.77 2.18 1.62
N ASN A 147 -16.62 2.41 2.92
CA ASN A 147 -15.30 2.48 3.56
C ASN A 147 -14.63 1.10 3.58
N ASP A 148 -15.37 0.03 3.89
CA ASP A 148 -14.92 -1.36 3.76
C ASP A 148 -14.43 -1.65 2.33
N LEU A 149 -15.24 -1.33 1.33
CA LEU A 149 -14.84 -1.48 -0.08
C LEU A 149 -13.56 -0.71 -0.41
N GLY A 150 -13.45 0.55 0.03
CA GLY A 150 -12.26 1.38 -0.18
C GLY A 150 -11.00 0.76 0.41
N LEU A 151 -11.05 0.29 1.66
CA LEU A 151 -9.91 -0.36 2.32
C LEU A 151 -9.52 -1.68 1.63
N ARG A 152 -10.49 -2.47 1.17
CA ARG A 152 -10.21 -3.68 0.37
C ARG A 152 -9.55 -3.36 -0.95
N VAL A 153 -10.01 -2.32 -1.65
CA VAL A 153 -9.40 -1.89 -2.92
C VAL A 153 -7.96 -1.44 -2.69
N ILE A 154 -7.69 -0.64 -1.66
CA ILE A 154 -6.32 -0.21 -1.31
C ILE A 154 -5.45 -1.44 -0.97
N GLY A 155 -5.93 -2.34 -0.12
CA GLY A 155 -5.19 -3.52 0.29
C GLY A 155 -4.90 -4.49 -0.87
N LEU A 156 -5.90 -4.78 -1.71
CA LEU A 156 -5.73 -5.61 -2.91
C LEU A 156 -4.76 -4.97 -3.90
N THR A 157 -4.89 -3.65 -4.12
CA THR A 157 -3.97 -2.92 -5.01
C THR A 157 -2.54 -3.01 -4.50
N SER A 158 -2.31 -2.87 -3.19
CA SER A 158 -0.98 -3.04 -2.59
C SER A 158 -0.41 -4.45 -2.81
N MET A 159 -1.23 -5.48 -2.58
CA MET A 159 -0.81 -6.87 -2.80
C MET A 159 -0.51 -7.20 -4.27
N VAL A 160 -1.12 -6.49 -5.22
CA VAL A 160 -0.79 -6.61 -6.65
C VAL A 160 0.41 -5.75 -7.00
N TYR A 161 0.44 -4.50 -6.54
CA TYR A 161 1.46 -3.51 -6.90
C TYR A 161 2.86 -3.94 -6.46
N VAL A 162 3.03 -4.33 -5.18
CA VAL A 162 4.35 -4.59 -4.61
C VAL A 162 5.15 -5.67 -5.35
N PRO A 163 4.61 -6.86 -5.68
CA PRO A 163 5.34 -7.83 -6.49
C PRO A 163 5.71 -7.33 -7.89
N PHE A 164 4.83 -6.55 -8.53
CA PHE A 164 5.13 -5.95 -9.84
C PHE A 164 6.23 -4.89 -9.74
N ASP A 165 6.19 -4.03 -8.73
CA ASP A 165 7.18 -2.99 -8.48
C ASP A 165 8.57 -3.59 -8.22
N ILE A 166 8.64 -4.63 -7.37
CA ILE A 166 9.89 -5.38 -7.15
C ILE A 166 10.42 -5.97 -8.46
N PHE A 167 9.55 -6.56 -9.28
CA PHE A 167 9.94 -7.12 -10.57
C PHE A 167 10.48 -6.06 -11.51
N ASP A 168 9.77 -4.93 -11.62
CA ASP A 168 10.18 -3.82 -12.46
C ASP A 168 11.54 -3.25 -12.03
N ASP A 169 11.73 -3.01 -10.75
CA ASP A 169 12.95 -2.43 -10.19
C ASP A 169 14.16 -3.36 -10.23
N THR A 170 13.94 -4.68 -10.25
CA THR A 170 15.05 -5.63 -10.17
C THR A 170 15.36 -6.33 -11.47
N ILE A 171 14.42 -6.40 -12.41
CA ILE A 171 14.58 -7.10 -13.68
C ILE A 171 14.42 -6.13 -14.86
N ALA A 172 13.30 -5.41 -14.96
CA ALA A 172 13.03 -4.56 -16.12
C ALA A 172 13.90 -3.28 -16.09
N ARG A 173 14.14 -2.70 -14.92
CA ARG A 173 14.88 -1.46 -14.70
C ARG A 173 16.07 -1.65 -13.74
N SER A 174 16.72 -2.81 -13.76
CA SER A 174 17.79 -3.20 -12.82
C SER A 174 18.98 -2.26 -12.76
N HIS A 175 19.14 -1.36 -13.74
CA HIS A 175 20.16 -0.32 -13.80
C HIS A 175 19.73 0.98 -13.10
N GLU A 176 18.46 1.15 -12.77
CA GLU A 176 17.98 2.30 -12.01
C GLU A 176 18.26 2.13 -10.52
N ARG A 177 18.39 3.25 -9.83
CA ARG A 177 18.76 3.27 -8.41
C ARG A 177 17.57 2.98 -7.50
N SER A 178 17.11 1.74 -7.50
CA SER A 178 16.06 1.22 -6.62
C SER A 178 16.62 0.84 -5.23
N ASP A 179 15.73 0.53 -4.29
CA ASP A 179 16.12 0.03 -2.95
C ASP A 179 16.97 -1.25 -3.04
N ALA A 180 16.59 -2.16 -3.94
CA ALA A 180 17.33 -3.39 -4.18
C ALA A 180 18.74 -3.11 -4.75
N TYR A 181 18.84 -2.12 -5.63
CA TYR A 181 20.14 -1.66 -6.16
C TYR A 181 21.00 -1.07 -5.04
N MET A 182 20.43 -0.18 -4.22
CA MET A 182 21.16 0.44 -3.10
C MET A 182 21.61 -0.58 -2.04
N LEU A 183 20.81 -1.63 -1.79
CA LEU A 183 21.25 -2.73 -0.91
C LEU A 183 22.41 -3.51 -1.52
N ALA A 184 22.36 -3.85 -2.80
CA ALA A 184 23.43 -4.53 -3.48
C ALA A 184 24.73 -3.69 -3.48
N GLU A 185 24.62 -2.37 -3.71
CA GLU A 185 25.73 -1.42 -3.68
C GLU A 185 26.37 -1.34 -2.28
N THR A 186 25.54 -1.35 -1.21
CA THR A 186 26.03 -1.11 0.16
C THR A 186 26.44 -2.40 0.90
N PHE A 187 25.66 -3.47 0.74
CA PHE A 187 25.82 -4.72 1.50
C PHE A 187 26.36 -5.88 0.67
N GLY A 188 26.56 -5.65 -0.63
CA GLY A 188 27.03 -6.67 -1.57
C GLY A 188 25.88 -7.51 -2.14
N GLY A 189 26.25 -8.42 -3.04
CA GLY A 189 25.30 -9.22 -3.81
C GLY A 189 24.87 -8.52 -5.10
N ALA A 190 23.82 -9.03 -5.71
CA ALA A 190 23.22 -8.45 -6.91
C ALA A 190 21.84 -7.86 -6.60
N THR A 191 21.41 -6.84 -7.34
CA THR A 191 20.06 -6.27 -7.27
C THR A 191 18.98 -7.36 -7.35
N MET A 192 19.15 -8.30 -8.28
CA MET A 192 18.22 -9.44 -8.45
C MET A 192 18.17 -10.38 -7.22
N LEU A 193 19.25 -10.49 -6.44
CA LEU A 193 19.25 -11.29 -5.21
C LEU A 193 18.30 -10.67 -4.16
N TRP A 194 18.46 -9.38 -3.91
CA TRP A 194 17.64 -8.66 -2.93
C TRP A 194 16.17 -8.59 -3.37
N GLY A 195 15.93 -8.23 -4.63
CA GLY A 195 14.58 -8.24 -5.19
C GLY A 195 13.94 -9.62 -5.18
N GLY A 196 14.69 -10.68 -5.49
CA GLY A 196 14.20 -12.05 -5.41
C GLY A 196 13.79 -12.46 -4.00
N ILE A 197 14.56 -12.08 -2.98
CA ILE A 197 14.21 -12.32 -1.57
C ILE A 197 12.89 -11.59 -1.22
N TRP A 198 12.75 -10.32 -1.56
CA TRP A 198 11.53 -9.57 -1.25
C TRP A 198 10.32 -10.04 -2.05
N LEU A 199 10.53 -10.47 -3.29
CA LEU A 199 9.45 -11.07 -4.08
C LEU A 199 8.94 -12.36 -3.45
N LEU A 200 9.83 -13.24 -2.98
CA LEU A 200 9.46 -14.44 -2.26
C LEU A 200 8.73 -14.14 -0.95
N ILE A 201 9.22 -13.17 -0.17
CA ILE A 201 8.55 -12.71 1.05
C ILE A 201 7.16 -12.17 0.71
N SER A 202 7.04 -11.37 -0.35
CA SER A 202 5.75 -10.80 -0.76
C SER A 202 4.75 -11.88 -1.16
N LEU A 203 5.15 -12.85 -1.96
CA LEU A 203 4.28 -13.97 -2.35
C LEU A 203 3.88 -14.83 -1.14
N LEU A 204 4.80 -15.06 -0.20
CA LEU A 204 4.51 -15.79 1.04
C LEU A 204 3.49 -15.03 1.91
N VAL A 205 3.69 -13.72 2.12
CA VAL A 205 2.80 -12.87 2.91
C VAL A 205 1.39 -12.83 2.28
N ILE A 206 1.30 -12.67 0.97
CA ILE A 206 0.03 -12.69 0.22
C ILE A 206 -0.64 -14.06 0.35
N GLY A 207 0.11 -15.16 0.18
CA GLY A 207 -0.40 -16.52 0.33
C GLY A 207 -0.95 -16.80 1.74
N ILE A 208 -0.22 -16.37 2.77
CA ILE A 208 -0.66 -16.44 4.17
C ILE A 208 -1.92 -15.59 4.39
N CYS A 209 -1.95 -14.36 3.86
CA CYS A 209 -3.09 -13.47 3.96
C CYS A 209 -4.36 -14.13 3.38
N PHE A 210 -4.29 -14.68 2.18
CA PHE A 210 -5.44 -15.36 1.57
C PHE A 210 -5.82 -16.66 2.28
N ARG A 211 -4.85 -17.49 2.66
CA ARG A 211 -5.11 -18.73 3.39
C ARG A 211 -5.88 -18.50 4.69
N TYR A 212 -5.48 -17.51 5.48
CA TYR A 212 -6.07 -17.24 6.79
C TYR A 212 -7.10 -16.11 6.75
N GLY A 213 -7.02 -15.18 5.79
CA GLY A 213 -7.96 -14.08 5.62
C GLY A 213 -9.32 -14.52 5.08
N LEU A 214 -9.35 -15.52 4.20
CA LEU A 214 -10.57 -15.98 3.52
C LEU A 214 -11.21 -17.21 4.17
N GLY A 215 -10.99 -17.46 5.45
CA GLY A 215 -11.62 -18.58 6.17
C GLY A 215 -13.14 -18.44 6.36
N ALA A 216 -13.69 -17.23 6.25
CA ALA A 216 -15.11 -16.92 6.27
C ALA A 216 -15.53 -16.21 4.97
N ARG A 217 -16.86 -16.09 4.74
CA ARG A 217 -17.38 -15.33 3.60
C ARG A 217 -16.89 -13.88 3.66
N SER A 218 -16.42 -13.35 2.53
CA SER A 218 -15.84 -12.01 2.44
C SER A 218 -16.73 -11.00 1.70
N ASN A 219 -17.91 -11.38 1.27
CA ASN A 219 -18.81 -10.46 0.56
C ASN A 219 -19.33 -9.35 1.48
N ILE A 220 -19.30 -8.11 0.98
CA ILE A 220 -19.83 -6.93 1.65
C ILE A 220 -21.36 -6.95 1.57
N ALA A 221 -22.04 -6.78 2.69
CA ALA A 221 -23.47 -6.55 2.72
C ALA A 221 -23.76 -5.06 2.51
N PHE A 222 -24.32 -4.69 1.35
CA PHE A 222 -24.71 -3.31 1.05
C PHE A 222 -26.12 -2.94 1.54
N SER A 223 -26.92 -3.93 1.95
CA SER A 223 -28.24 -3.69 2.55
C SER A 223 -28.12 -3.64 4.07
N ALA A 224 -28.78 -2.65 4.69
CA ALA A 224 -28.99 -2.66 6.14
C ALA A 224 -29.74 -3.95 6.53
N PRO A 225 -29.40 -4.60 7.67
CA PRO A 225 -30.25 -5.67 8.18
C PRO A 225 -31.67 -5.09 8.37
N PRO A 226 -32.73 -5.87 8.12
CA PRO A 226 -34.08 -5.44 8.46
C PRO A 226 -34.09 -5.08 9.94
N ASN A 227 -34.62 -3.89 10.26
CA ASN A 227 -34.82 -3.47 11.66
C ASN A 227 -35.59 -4.57 12.41
N PRO A 228 -35.15 -4.94 13.64
CA PRO A 228 -35.88 -5.89 14.45
C PRO A 228 -37.28 -5.42 14.81
#